data_1abc47f140070537d6ec607dbbe7c42e
#
_entry.id   1abc47f140070537d6ec607dbbe7c42e
#
_cell.length_a   1.000
_cell.length_b   1.000
_cell.length_c   1.000
_cell.angle_alpha   90.00
_cell.angle_beta   90.00
_cell.angle_gamma   90.00
#
_symmetry.space_group_name_H-M   'P 1'
#
loop_
_entity.id
_entity.type
_entity.pdbx_description
1 polymer ?
#
loop_
_entity_poly.entity_id
_entity_poly.type
_entity_poly.pdbx_seq_one_letter_code
_entity_poly.pdbx_strand_id
1 'polypeptide(L)'
;MMHQPTPFTDHTVEVAGLKLHVQDYGATGKPVILCVHGGAAHAHWFDFVAQGFNNDFHVLAYDQRGHGDSEWHRAPEPDYSYERYAADLHELTEKLDLKDFILVGHSMGGVVSTVYLGNYPGRCKAFILIDSTVAMPPDRINDMNARGSREGRSYGDLQEFLAGYKVRPAGSTAAPEIVRHLAMNSGRPFTETDGRWRYKFDRNVYAKRERMDSFPYWSHIKIPALLMRGGRSGRITQEVIDGVRSRAPQVKVADVPDADHHVTLDNPQGFIQAAQQFINENK
;
A
#
# COMPACT_ATOMS: atom_id res chain seq x y z
N MET A 1 -1.25 -22.51 -12.41
CA MET A 1 -2.59 -22.35 -11.80
C MET A 1 -3.05 -20.92 -12.11
N MET A 2 -4.30 -20.72 -12.52
CA MET A 2 -4.83 -19.35 -12.69
C MET A 2 -4.82 -18.65 -11.33
N HIS A 3 -4.33 -17.42 -11.28
CA HIS A 3 -4.37 -16.61 -10.08
C HIS A 3 -5.83 -16.23 -9.79
N GLN A 4 -6.38 -16.75 -8.71
CA GLN A 4 -7.74 -16.42 -8.26
C GLN A 4 -7.63 -15.34 -7.17
N PRO A 5 -8.42 -14.26 -7.25
CA PRO A 5 -8.49 -13.30 -6.16
C PRO A 5 -9.11 -13.94 -4.91
N THR A 6 -8.62 -13.60 -3.75
CA THR A 6 -9.18 -14.05 -2.48
C THR A 6 -10.55 -13.39 -2.27
N PRO A 7 -11.61 -14.15 -1.94
CA PRO A 7 -12.89 -13.56 -1.56
C PRO A 7 -12.73 -12.65 -0.33
N PHE A 8 -13.50 -11.58 -0.30
CA PHE A 8 -13.51 -10.60 0.79
C PHE A 8 -14.93 -10.05 1.01
N THR A 9 -15.10 -9.35 2.11
CA THR A 9 -16.28 -8.51 2.39
C THR A 9 -15.83 -7.06 2.55
N ASP A 10 -16.70 -6.12 2.11
CA ASP A 10 -16.43 -4.69 2.19
C ASP A 10 -17.00 -4.11 3.48
N HIS A 11 -16.19 -3.29 4.14
CA HIS A 11 -16.60 -2.51 5.31
C HIS A 11 -16.25 -1.04 5.11
N THR A 12 -16.92 -0.19 5.87
CA THR A 12 -16.62 1.24 5.92
C THR A 12 -16.36 1.64 7.36
N VAL A 13 -15.25 2.34 7.58
CA VAL A 13 -14.86 2.89 8.88
C VAL A 13 -14.72 4.39 8.76
N GLU A 14 -15.37 5.14 9.65
CA GLU A 14 -15.22 6.60 9.69
C GLU A 14 -13.92 6.97 10.42
N VAL A 15 -13.00 7.65 9.73
CA VAL A 15 -11.71 8.08 10.22
C VAL A 15 -11.51 9.55 9.85
N ALA A 16 -11.29 10.41 10.85
CA ALA A 16 -11.08 11.85 10.65
C ALA A 16 -12.15 12.51 9.76
N GLY A 17 -13.42 12.10 9.92
CA GLY A 17 -14.55 12.61 9.16
C GLY A 17 -14.64 12.12 7.72
N LEU A 18 -13.84 11.14 7.32
CA LEU A 18 -13.90 10.47 6.03
C LEU A 18 -14.28 9.00 6.20
N LYS A 19 -15.07 8.49 5.28
CA LYS A 19 -15.37 7.06 5.18
C LYS A 19 -14.22 6.36 4.46
N LEU A 20 -13.48 5.54 5.19
CA LEU A 20 -12.44 4.69 4.62
C LEU A 20 -12.99 3.30 4.33
N HIS A 21 -12.73 2.80 3.15
CA HIS A 21 -13.09 1.47 2.71
C HIS A 21 -12.07 0.44 3.22
N VAL A 22 -12.56 -0.69 3.75
CA VAL A 22 -11.74 -1.80 4.26
C VAL A 22 -12.23 -3.09 3.63
N GLN A 23 -11.31 -3.84 3.04
CA GLN A 23 -11.54 -5.22 2.59
C GLN A 23 -11.15 -6.19 3.71
N ASP A 24 -12.08 -7.05 4.11
CA ASP A 24 -11.90 -8.11 5.09
C ASP A 24 -11.90 -9.46 4.35
N TYR A 25 -10.75 -10.14 4.35
CA TYR A 25 -10.57 -11.43 3.70
C TYR A 25 -10.98 -12.63 4.59
N GLY A 26 -11.64 -12.37 5.73
CA GLY A 26 -12.16 -13.40 6.63
C GLY A 26 -11.14 -13.89 7.66
N ALA A 27 -11.46 -15.03 8.27
CA ALA A 27 -10.68 -15.60 9.38
C ALA A 27 -10.72 -14.76 10.67
N THR A 28 -11.86 -14.11 10.93
CA THR A 28 -12.12 -13.30 12.14
C THR A 28 -11.77 -14.08 13.43
N GLY A 29 -11.15 -13.40 14.39
CA GLY A 29 -10.71 -13.99 15.67
C GLY A 29 -9.27 -14.52 15.65
N LYS A 30 -8.60 -14.54 14.50
CA LYS A 30 -7.16 -14.83 14.38
C LYS A 30 -6.32 -13.56 14.53
N PRO A 31 -5.00 -13.68 14.77
CA PRO A 31 -4.09 -12.54 14.72
C PRO A 31 -4.21 -11.79 13.38
N VAL A 32 -4.14 -10.47 13.41
CA VAL A 32 -4.42 -9.63 12.22
C VAL A 32 -3.15 -9.34 11.43
N ILE A 33 -3.28 -9.38 10.10
CA ILE A 33 -2.37 -8.74 9.15
C ILE A 33 -3.12 -7.55 8.53
N LEU A 34 -2.61 -6.32 8.70
CA LEU A 34 -3.15 -5.12 8.09
C LEU A 34 -2.27 -4.66 6.94
N CYS A 35 -2.85 -4.58 5.75
CA CYS A 35 -2.17 -4.23 4.50
C CYS A 35 -2.44 -2.78 4.09
N VAL A 36 -1.37 -2.04 3.73
CA VAL A 36 -1.39 -0.63 3.31
C VAL A 36 -0.80 -0.50 1.92
N HIS A 37 -1.62 -0.11 0.94
CA HIS A 37 -1.26 -0.06 -0.47
C HIS A 37 -0.36 1.14 -0.84
N GLY A 38 0.21 1.10 -2.04
CA GLY A 38 1.04 2.16 -2.62
C GLY A 38 0.24 3.36 -3.14
N GLY A 39 0.94 4.41 -3.59
CA GLY A 39 0.30 5.58 -4.21
C GLY A 39 -0.41 5.22 -5.52
N ALA A 40 -1.59 5.78 -5.75
CA ALA A 40 -2.49 5.48 -6.87
C ALA A 40 -2.89 4.00 -7.01
N ALA A 41 -2.67 3.20 -5.96
CA ALA A 41 -3.13 1.83 -5.81
C ALA A 41 -4.41 1.80 -4.94
N HIS A 42 -4.85 0.61 -4.55
CA HIS A 42 -6.00 0.38 -3.69
C HIS A 42 -5.88 -0.99 -3.01
N ALA A 43 -6.79 -1.33 -2.10
CA ALA A 43 -6.77 -2.55 -1.30
C ALA A 43 -6.66 -3.83 -2.15
N HIS A 44 -7.25 -3.87 -3.34
CA HIS A 44 -7.18 -5.01 -4.28
C HIS A 44 -5.76 -5.39 -4.73
N TRP A 45 -4.72 -4.60 -4.40
CA TRP A 45 -3.31 -5.01 -4.60
C TRP A 45 -2.93 -6.24 -3.77
N PHE A 46 -3.76 -6.60 -2.77
CA PHE A 46 -3.52 -7.73 -1.88
C PHE A 46 -4.43 -8.94 -2.15
N ASP A 47 -5.39 -8.85 -3.09
CA ASP A 47 -6.36 -9.90 -3.39
C ASP A 47 -5.72 -11.26 -3.74
N PHE A 48 -4.55 -11.25 -4.38
CA PHE A 48 -3.87 -12.47 -4.83
C PHE A 48 -2.89 -13.03 -3.81
N VAL A 49 -2.70 -12.37 -2.69
CA VAL A 49 -1.77 -12.81 -1.64
C VAL A 49 -2.46 -13.10 -0.31
N ALA A 50 -3.63 -12.53 -0.05
CA ALA A 50 -4.34 -12.69 1.23
C ALA A 50 -4.65 -14.15 1.56
N GLN A 51 -5.04 -14.97 0.57
CA GLN A 51 -5.32 -16.41 0.76
C GLN A 51 -4.13 -17.19 1.35
N GLY A 52 -2.90 -16.73 1.10
CA GLY A 52 -1.70 -17.35 1.65
C GLY A 52 -1.60 -17.26 3.18
N PHE A 53 -2.41 -16.43 3.80
CA PHE A 53 -2.38 -16.18 5.25
C PHE A 53 -3.67 -16.56 5.98
N ASN A 54 -4.79 -16.77 5.28
CA ASN A 54 -6.12 -16.97 5.89
C ASN A 54 -6.24 -18.21 6.80
N ASN A 55 -5.32 -19.19 6.69
CA ASN A 55 -5.30 -20.31 7.61
C ASN A 55 -4.89 -19.93 9.03
N ASP A 56 -4.04 -18.91 9.18
CA ASP A 56 -3.42 -18.53 10.45
C ASP A 56 -3.72 -17.10 10.88
N PHE A 57 -4.17 -16.24 9.96
CA PHE A 57 -4.36 -14.81 10.17
C PHE A 57 -5.69 -14.31 9.60
N HIS A 58 -6.24 -13.30 10.26
CA HIS A 58 -7.29 -12.43 9.73
C HIS A 58 -6.63 -11.33 8.91
N VAL A 59 -6.80 -11.34 7.60
CA VAL A 59 -6.17 -10.36 6.70
C VAL A 59 -7.15 -9.24 6.39
N LEU A 60 -6.70 -8.00 6.59
CA LEU A 60 -7.40 -6.77 6.25
C LEU A 60 -6.55 -5.94 5.29
N ALA A 61 -7.17 -5.31 4.31
CA ALA A 61 -6.56 -4.25 3.52
C ALA A 61 -7.51 -3.05 3.47
N TYR A 62 -7.00 -1.82 3.47
CA TYR A 62 -7.85 -0.65 3.39
C TYR A 62 -7.39 0.30 2.29
N ASP A 63 -8.34 1.05 1.74
CA ASP A 63 -8.07 2.15 0.84
C ASP A 63 -7.73 3.40 1.64
N GLN A 64 -6.53 3.93 1.45
CA GLN A 64 -6.11 5.17 2.08
C GLN A 64 -6.95 6.35 1.58
N ARG A 65 -7.09 7.44 2.36
CA ARG A 65 -7.78 8.66 1.89
C ARG A 65 -7.37 9.03 0.46
N GLY A 66 -8.32 9.44 -0.35
CA GLY A 66 -8.06 9.83 -1.74
C GLY A 66 -7.77 8.69 -2.71
N HIS A 67 -7.95 7.43 -2.28
CA HIS A 67 -7.71 6.24 -3.09
C HIS A 67 -8.88 5.26 -3.03
N GLY A 68 -9.00 4.44 -4.07
CA GLY A 68 -9.95 3.34 -4.13
C GLY A 68 -11.39 3.78 -3.88
N ASP A 69 -12.07 3.06 -3.02
CA ASP A 69 -13.46 3.33 -2.63
C ASP A 69 -13.55 4.17 -1.34
N SER A 70 -12.42 4.61 -0.78
CA SER A 70 -12.37 5.60 0.30
C SER A 70 -12.71 7.01 -0.18
N GLU A 71 -13.25 7.82 0.71
CA GLU A 71 -13.57 9.22 0.40
C GLU A 71 -12.31 10.06 0.16
N TRP A 72 -12.48 11.07 -0.68
CA TRP A 72 -11.48 12.07 -0.97
C TRP A 72 -11.64 13.28 -0.04
N HIS A 73 -10.54 13.84 0.41
CA HIS A 73 -10.58 15.07 1.21
C HIS A 73 -10.93 16.25 0.31
N ARG A 74 -12.16 16.75 0.41
CA ARG A 74 -12.75 17.78 -0.47
C ARG A 74 -12.53 19.22 0.03
N ALA A 75 -11.66 19.45 1.01
CA ALA A 75 -11.31 20.81 1.43
C ALA A 75 -10.57 21.56 0.30
N PRO A 76 -10.59 22.92 0.30
CA PRO A 76 -9.85 23.72 -0.67
C PRO A 76 -8.37 23.37 -0.73
N GLU A 77 -7.80 22.92 0.38
CA GLU A 77 -6.45 22.41 0.51
C GLU A 77 -6.48 21.00 1.14
N PRO A 78 -6.61 19.95 0.33
CA PRO A 78 -6.65 18.59 0.85
C PRO A 78 -5.28 18.22 1.44
N ASP A 79 -5.31 17.70 2.68
CA ASP A 79 -4.12 17.19 3.34
C ASP A 79 -3.88 15.73 2.99
N TYR A 80 -2.82 15.49 2.23
CA TYR A 80 -2.30 14.19 1.82
C TYR A 80 -0.83 14.02 2.27
N SER A 81 -0.44 14.68 3.38
CA SER A 81 0.87 14.48 4.01
C SER A 81 1.02 13.06 4.55
N TYR A 82 2.25 12.59 4.67
CA TYR A 82 2.54 11.28 5.24
C TYR A 82 2.11 11.18 6.71
N GLU A 83 2.23 12.29 7.44
CA GLU A 83 1.79 12.44 8.81
C GLU A 83 0.28 12.29 8.93
N ARG A 84 -0.48 12.87 7.98
CA ARG A 84 -1.94 12.72 7.94
C ARG A 84 -2.35 11.28 7.63
N TYR A 85 -1.72 10.63 6.66
CA TYR A 85 -1.94 9.22 6.38
C TYR A 85 -1.62 8.32 7.59
N ALA A 86 -0.52 8.61 8.30
CA ALA A 86 -0.12 7.86 9.50
C ALA A 86 -1.12 8.07 10.65
N ALA A 87 -1.67 9.27 10.81
CA ALA A 87 -2.71 9.56 11.78
C ALA A 87 -4.04 8.87 11.43
N ASP A 88 -4.40 8.78 10.14
CA ASP A 88 -5.55 7.99 9.70
C ASP A 88 -5.37 6.51 9.99
N LEU A 89 -4.18 5.97 9.71
CA LEU A 89 -3.87 4.58 10.02
C LEU A 89 -3.98 4.32 11.52
N HIS A 90 -3.52 5.26 12.35
CA HIS A 90 -3.65 5.15 13.81
C HIS A 90 -5.12 5.11 14.25
N GLU A 91 -5.93 6.07 13.83
CA GLU A 91 -7.35 6.11 14.16
C GLU A 91 -8.11 4.87 13.63
N LEU A 92 -7.77 4.41 12.42
CA LEU A 92 -8.33 3.17 11.85
C LEU A 92 -8.02 1.97 12.74
N THR A 93 -6.77 1.82 13.19
CA THR A 93 -6.38 0.69 14.06
C THR A 93 -7.05 0.76 15.43
N GLU A 94 -7.35 1.97 15.94
CA GLU A 94 -8.12 2.14 17.18
C GLU A 94 -9.58 1.73 16.99
N LYS A 95 -10.23 2.20 15.92
CA LYS A 95 -11.64 1.90 15.64
C LYS A 95 -11.90 0.43 15.34
N LEU A 96 -10.92 -0.26 14.77
CA LEU A 96 -10.95 -1.71 14.53
C LEU A 96 -10.45 -2.51 15.76
N ASP A 97 -10.10 -1.85 16.88
CA ASP A 97 -9.48 -2.44 18.09
C ASP A 97 -8.31 -3.39 17.79
N LEU A 98 -7.46 -3.02 16.81
CA LEU A 98 -6.32 -3.85 16.43
C LEU A 98 -5.20 -3.70 17.44
N LYS A 99 -4.72 -4.84 17.96
CA LYS A 99 -3.58 -4.97 18.86
C LYS A 99 -2.71 -6.14 18.42
N ASP A 100 -1.41 -6.03 18.61
CA ASP A 100 -0.43 -7.08 18.28
C ASP A 100 -0.54 -7.57 16.83
N PHE A 101 -0.94 -6.69 15.91
CA PHE A 101 -1.08 -7.01 14.50
C PHE A 101 0.24 -6.89 13.74
N ILE A 102 0.30 -7.55 12.58
CA ILE A 102 1.40 -7.42 11.61
C ILE A 102 1.01 -6.35 10.61
N LEU A 103 1.87 -5.33 10.45
CA LEU A 103 1.67 -4.27 9.49
C LEU A 103 2.45 -4.57 8.21
N VAL A 104 1.76 -4.50 7.06
CA VAL A 104 2.35 -4.74 5.73
C VAL A 104 2.14 -3.50 4.88
N GLY A 105 3.21 -2.82 4.49
CA GLY A 105 3.13 -1.58 3.71
C GLY A 105 3.89 -1.65 2.40
N HIS A 106 3.21 -1.39 1.27
CA HIS A 106 3.82 -1.35 -0.05
C HIS A 106 4.07 0.09 -0.51
N SER A 107 5.27 0.39 -1.01
CA SER A 107 5.60 1.66 -1.65
C SER A 107 5.25 2.86 -0.76
N MET A 108 4.33 3.76 -1.17
CA MET A 108 3.82 4.86 -0.35
C MET A 108 3.28 4.35 1.00
N GLY A 109 2.52 3.24 0.99
CA GLY A 109 2.02 2.62 2.22
C GLY A 109 3.14 2.15 3.16
N GLY A 110 4.31 1.77 2.61
CA GLY A 110 5.50 1.47 3.41
C GLY A 110 6.05 2.70 4.14
N VAL A 111 6.09 3.86 3.47
CA VAL A 111 6.48 5.13 4.11
C VAL A 111 5.45 5.52 5.19
N VAL A 112 4.16 5.49 4.86
CA VAL A 112 3.06 5.76 5.81
C VAL A 112 3.19 4.86 7.05
N SER A 113 3.40 3.56 6.84
CA SER A 113 3.59 2.59 7.93
C SER A 113 4.82 2.89 8.78
N THR A 114 5.91 3.34 8.16
CA THR A 114 7.15 3.73 8.88
C THR A 114 6.90 4.97 9.76
N VAL A 115 6.23 5.98 9.22
CA VAL A 115 5.84 7.20 9.98
C VAL A 115 4.87 6.84 11.12
N TYR A 116 3.88 5.97 10.83
CA TYR A 116 2.95 5.47 11.84
C TYR A 116 3.69 4.79 13.01
N LEU A 117 4.57 3.85 12.72
CA LEU A 117 5.32 3.12 13.75
C LEU A 117 6.24 4.03 14.57
N GLY A 118 6.79 5.06 13.95
CA GLY A 118 7.63 6.04 14.64
C GLY A 118 6.84 6.97 15.57
N ASN A 119 5.62 7.33 15.21
CA ASN A 119 4.78 8.26 15.96
C ASN A 119 3.82 7.58 16.94
N TYR A 120 3.37 6.34 16.65
CA TYR A 120 2.35 5.61 17.40
C TYR A 120 2.84 4.18 17.75
N PRO A 121 3.86 4.03 18.59
CA PRO A 121 4.40 2.72 18.95
C PRO A 121 3.42 1.90 19.81
N GLY A 122 3.65 0.58 19.87
CA GLY A 122 3.03 -0.31 20.87
C GLY A 122 1.78 -1.07 20.41
N ARG A 123 1.30 -0.88 19.16
CA ARG A 123 0.16 -1.65 18.64
C ARG A 123 0.56 -2.77 17.67
N CYS A 124 1.71 -2.65 17.01
CA CYS A 124 2.19 -3.64 16.06
C CYS A 124 3.15 -4.64 16.70
N LYS A 125 3.02 -5.90 16.30
CA LYS A 125 3.93 -7.00 16.67
C LYS A 125 5.09 -7.15 15.70
N ALA A 126 4.87 -6.92 14.40
CA ALA A 126 5.87 -7.01 13.35
C ALA A 126 5.54 -6.08 12.18
N PHE A 127 6.56 -5.76 11.37
CA PHE A 127 6.43 -4.88 10.21
C PHE A 127 7.08 -5.49 8.96
N ILE A 128 6.36 -5.48 7.83
CA ILE A 128 6.90 -5.84 6.51
C ILE A 128 6.76 -4.64 5.59
N LEU A 129 7.88 -4.06 5.20
CA LEU A 129 7.97 -2.99 4.21
C LEU A 129 8.26 -3.61 2.84
N ILE A 130 7.37 -3.40 1.87
CA ILE A 130 7.49 -3.95 0.52
C ILE A 130 7.94 -2.84 -0.43
N ASP A 131 9.12 -2.96 -0.96
CA ASP A 131 9.73 -2.19 -2.05
C ASP A 131 9.47 -0.68 -1.97
N SER A 132 9.65 -0.12 -0.79
CA SER A 132 9.39 1.29 -0.49
C SER A 132 10.69 2.09 -0.41
N THR A 133 10.68 3.28 -1.00
CA THR A 133 11.79 4.23 -0.91
C THR A 133 11.77 4.88 0.48
N VAL A 134 12.83 4.73 1.28
CA VAL A 134 12.95 5.31 2.63
C VAL A 134 13.11 6.83 2.57
N ALA A 135 13.87 7.32 1.59
CA ALA A 135 13.98 8.75 1.29
C ALA A 135 13.79 8.96 -0.22
N MET A 136 12.94 9.91 -0.60
CA MET A 136 12.64 10.17 -2.01
C MET A 136 13.51 11.28 -2.56
N PRO A 137 14.22 11.06 -3.69
CA PRO A 137 15.01 12.11 -4.34
C PRO A 137 14.14 13.30 -4.77
N PRO A 138 14.64 14.55 -4.70
CA PRO A 138 13.88 15.74 -5.07
C PRO A 138 13.30 15.71 -6.48
N ASP A 139 14.08 15.26 -7.46
CA ASP A 139 13.65 15.18 -8.87
C ASP A 139 12.42 14.29 -9.03
N ARG A 140 12.38 13.18 -8.31
CA ARG A 140 11.22 12.28 -8.34
C ARG A 140 9.98 12.91 -7.74
N ILE A 141 10.12 13.71 -6.69
CA ILE A 141 9.01 14.47 -6.09
C ILE A 141 8.48 15.49 -7.10
N ASN A 142 9.39 16.24 -7.74
CA ASN A 142 9.02 17.23 -8.75
C ASN A 142 8.26 16.59 -9.92
N ASP A 143 8.72 15.41 -10.39
CA ASP A 143 8.03 14.63 -11.42
C ASP A 143 6.63 14.19 -10.97
N MET A 144 6.47 13.75 -9.71
CA MET A 144 5.17 13.35 -9.17
C MET A 144 4.23 14.55 -9.08
N ASN A 145 4.71 15.68 -8.57
CA ASN A 145 3.94 16.92 -8.47
C ASN A 145 3.50 17.42 -9.85
N ALA A 146 4.41 17.42 -10.83
CA ALA A 146 4.09 17.79 -12.20
C ALA A 146 3.03 16.86 -12.83
N ARG A 147 3.07 15.54 -12.55
CA ARG A 147 2.05 14.59 -13.01
C ARG A 147 0.72 14.79 -12.30
N GLY A 148 0.74 15.03 -11.01
CA GLY A 148 -0.46 15.28 -10.20
C GLY A 148 -1.20 16.55 -10.64
N SER A 149 -0.45 17.61 -10.97
CA SER A 149 -0.99 18.91 -11.38
C SER A 149 -1.58 18.94 -12.79
N ARG A 150 -1.31 17.93 -13.63
CA ARG A 150 -1.93 17.84 -14.96
C ARG A 150 -3.37 17.35 -14.85
N GLU A 151 -4.19 17.69 -15.81
CA GLU A 151 -5.54 17.12 -15.92
C GLU A 151 -5.49 15.59 -16.01
N GLY A 152 -6.36 14.92 -15.26
CA GLY A 152 -6.48 13.47 -15.26
C GLY A 152 -7.08 12.97 -16.58
N ARG A 153 -6.52 11.88 -17.11
CA ARG A 153 -7.13 11.23 -18.27
C ARG A 153 -8.53 10.73 -17.93
N SER A 154 -9.49 10.99 -18.81
CA SER A 154 -10.86 10.47 -18.75
C SER A 154 -11.16 9.60 -19.97
N TYR A 155 -12.08 8.66 -19.81
CA TYR A 155 -12.44 7.67 -20.83
C TYR A 155 -13.95 7.67 -21.00
N GLY A 156 -14.43 7.35 -22.22
CA GLY A 156 -15.83 7.38 -22.56
C GLY A 156 -16.64 6.32 -21.81
N ASP A 157 -16.08 5.14 -21.68
CA ASP A 157 -16.72 3.99 -21.04
C ASP A 157 -15.71 3.06 -20.36
N LEU A 158 -16.22 1.97 -19.78
CA LEU A 158 -15.42 0.94 -19.12
C LEU A 158 -14.43 0.28 -20.11
N GLN A 159 -14.82 0.01 -21.34
CA GLN A 159 -13.95 -0.70 -22.29
C GLN A 159 -12.76 0.16 -22.69
N GLU A 160 -13.00 1.45 -22.93
CA GLU A 160 -11.93 2.41 -23.19
C GLU A 160 -11.00 2.55 -21.97
N PHE A 161 -11.58 2.61 -20.76
CA PHE A 161 -10.78 2.64 -19.51
C PHE A 161 -9.89 1.40 -19.37
N LEU A 162 -10.45 0.20 -19.54
CA LEU A 162 -9.70 -1.05 -19.45
C LEU A 162 -8.58 -1.15 -20.47
N ALA A 163 -8.85 -0.73 -21.72
CA ALA A 163 -7.84 -0.71 -22.78
C ALA A 163 -6.70 0.29 -22.50
N GLY A 164 -7.01 1.37 -21.81
CA GLY A 164 -6.05 2.41 -21.41
C GLY A 164 -5.32 2.16 -20.11
N TYR A 165 -5.76 1.17 -19.32
CA TYR A 165 -5.18 0.89 -18.00
C TYR A 165 -3.74 0.37 -18.08
N LYS A 166 -2.90 0.85 -17.19
CA LYS A 166 -1.51 0.37 -17.05
C LYS A 166 -1.09 0.42 -15.59
N VAL A 167 -0.51 -0.66 -15.11
CA VAL A 167 0.17 -0.67 -13.80
C VAL A 167 1.32 0.33 -13.81
N ARG A 168 1.44 1.14 -12.77
CA ARG A 168 2.47 2.18 -12.65
C ARG A 168 3.19 2.11 -11.29
N PRO A 169 4.52 2.27 -11.26
CA PRO A 169 5.45 2.46 -12.41
C PRO A 169 5.46 1.27 -13.36
N ALA A 170 5.97 1.49 -14.57
CA ALA A 170 6.18 0.42 -15.54
C ALA A 170 7.25 -0.56 -15.03
N GLY A 171 7.28 -1.78 -15.59
CA GLY A 171 8.22 -2.84 -15.21
C GLY A 171 7.53 -4.05 -14.54
N SER A 172 6.26 -3.91 -14.14
CA SER A 172 5.49 -5.04 -13.61
C SER A 172 5.45 -6.20 -14.60
N THR A 173 5.63 -7.39 -14.05
CA THR A 173 5.52 -8.69 -14.75
C THR A 173 4.28 -9.46 -14.33
N ALA A 174 3.34 -8.78 -13.68
CA ALA A 174 2.08 -9.36 -13.26
C ALA A 174 1.34 -10.04 -14.41
N ALA A 175 0.75 -11.20 -14.14
CA ALA A 175 -0.02 -11.94 -15.13
C ALA A 175 -1.20 -11.11 -15.67
N PRO A 176 -1.59 -11.28 -16.94
CA PRO A 176 -2.65 -10.49 -17.56
C PRO A 176 -3.98 -10.50 -16.80
N GLU A 177 -4.35 -11.63 -16.17
CA GLU A 177 -5.55 -11.76 -15.35
C GLU A 177 -5.47 -10.89 -14.08
N ILE A 178 -4.30 -10.77 -13.45
CA ILE A 178 -4.07 -9.87 -12.31
C ILE A 178 -4.23 -8.41 -12.77
N VAL A 179 -3.60 -8.04 -13.88
CA VAL A 179 -3.69 -6.68 -14.44
C VAL A 179 -5.14 -6.34 -14.79
N ARG A 180 -5.88 -7.28 -15.39
CA ARG A 180 -7.29 -7.08 -15.72
C ARG A 180 -8.15 -6.91 -14.47
N HIS A 181 -7.93 -7.73 -13.44
CA HIS A 181 -8.63 -7.62 -12.15
C HIS A 181 -8.41 -6.24 -11.51
N LEU A 182 -7.15 -5.78 -11.45
CA LEU A 182 -6.83 -4.45 -10.94
C LEU A 182 -7.49 -3.35 -11.77
N ALA A 183 -7.47 -3.47 -13.11
CA ALA A 183 -8.11 -2.49 -13.99
C ALA A 183 -9.60 -2.35 -13.67
N MET A 184 -10.33 -3.46 -13.49
CA MET A 184 -11.76 -3.46 -13.15
C MET A 184 -12.05 -2.73 -11.84
N ASN A 185 -11.11 -2.77 -10.88
CA ASN A 185 -11.27 -2.18 -9.56
C ASN A 185 -10.65 -0.77 -9.43
N SER A 186 -9.89 -0.31 -10.44
CA SER A 186 -9.16 0.97 -10.40
C SER A 186 -9.93 2.17 -10.91
N GLY A 187 -11.08 1.98 -11.54
CA GLY A 187 -11.86 3.06 -12.16
C GLY A 187 -13.34 3.01 -11.85
N ARG A 188 -13.98 4.17 -11.97
CA ARG A 188 -15.45 4.28 -11.91
C ARG A 188 -15.95 5.39 -12.83
N PRO A 189 -17.24 5.39 -13.21
CA PRO A 189 -17.84 6.56 -13.82
C PRO A 189 -18.00 7.67 -12.78
N PHE A 190 -17.67 8.90 -13.14
CA PHE A 190 -17.86 10.09 -12.30
C PHE A 190 -19.19 10.75 -12.67
N THR A 191 -20.29 10.12 -12.21
CA THR A 191 -21.66 10.55 -12.51
C THR A 191 -22.00 11.90 -11.90
N GLU A 192 -21.28 12.31 -10.87
CA GLU A 192 -21.37 13.62 -10.22
C GLU A 192 -20.83 14.77 -11.08
N THR A 193 -20.17 14.47 -12.20
CA THR A 193 -19.63 15.47 -13.14
C THR A 193 -20.14 15.24 -14.55
N ASP A 194 -19.44 14.43 -15.36
CA ASP A 194 -19.67 14.22 -16.79
C ASP A 194 -19.94 12.75 -17.16
N GLY A 195 -20.02 11.86 -16.17
CA GLY A 195 -20.24 10.42 -16.36
C GLY A 195 -19.06 9.67 -16.98
N ARG A 196 -17.96 10.33 -17.28
CA ARG A 196 -16.78 9.69 -17.87
C ARG A 196 -16.03 8.85 -16.85
N TRP A 197 -15.39 7.79 -17.30
CA TRP A 197 -14.58 6.92 -16.47
C TRP A 197 -13.24 7.58 -16.12
N ARG A 198 -12.86 7.51 -14.85
CA ARG A 198 -11.57 7.98 -14.34
C ARG A 198 -11.05 6.99 -13.28
N TYR A 199 -9.76 7.09 -12.98
CA TYR A 199 -9.19 6.35 -11.85
C TYR A 199 -9.82 6.79 -10.53
N LYS A 200 -10.06 5.83 -9.63
CA LYS A 200 -10.49 6.03 -8.23
C LYS A 200 -9.34 6.57 -7.38
N PHE A 201 -8.77 7.71 -7.77
CA PHE A 201 -7.58 8.27 -7.17
C PHE A 201 -7.58 9.79 -7.31
N ASP A 202 -7.51 10.50 -6.17
CA ASP A 202 -7.40 11.96 -6.16
C ASP A 202 -6.00 12.39 -6.58
N ARG A 203 -5.91 13.14 -7.65
CA ARG A 203 -4.64 13.61 -8.20
C ARG A 203 -3.86 14.52 -7.24
N ASN A 204 -4.55 15.18 -6.30
CA ASN A 204 -3.92 16.00 -5.25
C ASN A 204 -2.98 15.17 -4.36
N VAL A 205 -3.16 13.87 -4.27
CA VAL A 205 -2.20 12.94 -3.61
C VAL A 205 -0.78 13.11 -4.19
N TYR A 206 -0.66 13.41 -5.48
CA TYR A 206 0.63 13.66 -6.13
C TYR A 206 0.93 15.15 -6.35
N ALA A 207 -0.09 15.97 -6.63
CA ALA A 207 0.11 17.38 -6.99
C ALA A 207 0.79 18.21 -5.88
N LYS A 208 0.60 17.81 -4.63
CA LYS A 208 1.18 18.47 -3.45
C LYS A 208 2.08 17.51 -2.64
N ARG A 209 2.74 16.56 -3.32
CA ARG A 209 3.62 15.61 -2.62
C ARG A 209 4.82 16.34 -2.02
N GLU A 210 4.96 16.21 -0.72
CA GLU A 210 6.09 16.76 0.01
C GLU A 210 7.27 15.79 0.05
N ARG A 211 8.46 16.35 0.27
CA ARG A 211 9.65 15.55 0.51
C ARG A 211 9.51 14.82 1.85
N MET A 212 9.67 13.50 1.82
CA MET A 212 9.72 12.70 3.03
C MET A 212 11.08 12.00 3.10
N ASP A 213 11.72 12.14 4.24
CA ASP A 213 12.82 11.32 4.70
C ASP A 213 12.33 10.51 5.90
N SER A 214 12.12 9.21 5.72
CA SER A 214 11.62 8.35 6.78
C SER A 214 12.72 7.68 7.62
N PHE A 215 14.01 7.93 7.33
CA PHE A 215 15.12 7.39 8.12
C PHE A 215 15.03 7.69 9.62
N PRO A 216 14.66 8.92 10.07
CA PRO A 216 14.56 9.20 11.51
C PRO A 216 13.59 8.31 12.25
N TYR A 217 12.47 7.93 11.63
CA TYR A 217 11.43 7.09 12.25
C TYR A 217 11.93 5.68 12.55
N TRP A 218 12.89 5.15 11.78
CA TRP A 218 13.44 3.82 11.99
C TRP A 218 14.11 3.64 13.36
N SER A 219 14.63 4.70 13.97
CA SER A 219 15.19 4.65 15.31
C SER A 219 14.16 4.34 16.40
N HIS A 220 12.89 4.55 16.13
CA HIS A 220 11.77 4.27 17.03
C HIS A 220 11.18 2.88 16.85
N ILE A 221 11.43 2.22 15.71
CA ILE A 221 10.91 0.89 15.40
C ILE A 221 11.73 -0.17 16.11
N LYS A 222 11.18 -0.75 17.18
CA LYS A 222 11.85 -1.76 18.02
C LYS A 222 11.31 -3.18 17.78
N ILE A 223 10.21 -3.31 17.07
CA ILE A 223 9.61 -4.59 16.70
C ILE A 223 10.41 -5.26 15.57
N PRO A 224 10.28 -6.59 15.38
CA PRO A 224 10.79 -7.27 14.20
C PRO A 224 10.31 -6.59 12.92
N ALA A 225 11.23 -6.35 11.99
CA ALA A 225 10.90 -5.72 10.72
C ALA A 225 11.65 -6.37 9.55
N LEU A 226 10.97 -6.43 8.38
CA LEU A 226 11.49 -6.96 7.13
C LEU A 226 11.46 -5.89 6.05
N LEU A 227 12.60 -5.62 5.43
CA LEU A 227 12.67 -4.94 4.14
C LEU A 227 12.58 -6.00 3.04
N MET A 228 11.44 -6.06 2.38
CA MET A 228 11.21 -6.96 1.25
C MET A 228 11.31 -6.16 -0.04
N ARG A 229 12.17 -6.59 -0.96
CA ARG A 229 12.35 -5.92 -2.25
C ARG A 229 12.13 -6.87 -3.42
N GLY A 230 11.67 -6.34 -4.55
CA GLY A 230 11.68 -7.06 -5.80
C GLY A 230 13.11 -7.28 -6.30
N GLY A 231 13.44 -8.49 -6.70
CA GLY A 231 14.78 -8.85 -7.14
C GLY A 231 15.24 -8.08 -8.39
N ARG A 232 14.30 -7.47 -9.13
CA ARG A 232 14.57 -6.59 -10.28
C ARG A 232 14.41 -5.10 -9.96
N SER A 233 13.92 -4.77 -8.73
CA SER A 233 13.72 -3.39 -8.32
C SER A 233 15.01 -2.76 -7.81
N GLY A 234 15.29 -1.52 -8.23
CA GLY A 234 16.38 -0.71 -7.72
C GLY A 234 16.02 0.25 -6.59
N ARG A 235 14.85 0.10 -5.94
CA ARG A 235 14.35 1.08 -4.97
C ARG A 235 15.01 0.97 -3.60
N ILE A 236 15.25 -0.24 -3.14
CA ILE A 236 15.94 -0.51 -1.87
C ILE A 236 17.37 -0.92 -2.21
N THR A 237 18.27 0.05 -2.23
CA THR A 237 19.69 -0.16 -2.46
C THR A 237 20.40 -0.65 -1.20
N GLN A 238 21.65 -1.11 -1.33
CA GLN A 238 22.47 -1.46 -0.16
C GLN A 238 22.63 -0.27 0.80
N GLU A 239 22.81 0.94 0.28
CA GLU A 239 22.92 2.16 1.06
C GLU A 239 21.64 2.40 1.91
N VAL A 240 20.46 2.17 1.34
CA VAL A 240 19.18 2.24 2.08
C VAL A 240 19.14 1.20 3.19
N ILE A 241 19.55 -0.04 2.90
CA ILE A 241 19.60 -1.12 3.90
C ILE A 241 20.53 -0.75 5.05
N ASP A 242 21.74 -0.28 4.75
CA ASP A 242 22.73 0.10 5.74
C ASP A 242 22.25 1.28 6.59
N GLY A 243 21.64 2.28 5.94
CA GLY A 243 21.03 3.42 6.60
C GLY A 243 19.87 3.04 7.54
N VAL A 244 19.05 2.07 7.19
CA VAL A 244 17.99 1.52 8.05
C VAL A 244 18.59 0.71 9.19
N ARG A 245 19.52 -0.21 8.90
CA ARG A 245 20.14 -1.07 9.92
C ARG A 245 20.97 -0.29 10.95
N SER A 246 21.55 0.83 10.57
CA SER A 246 22.24 1.72 11.53
C SER A 246 21.31 2.28 12.62
N ARG A 247 20.00 2.32 12.36
CA ARG A 247 18.95 2.85 13.26
C ARG A 247 18.10 1.74 13.90
N ALA A 248 17.92 0.65 13.17
CA ALA A 248 17.11 -0.51 13.54
C ALA A 248 17.86 -1.80 13.17
N PRO A 249 18.86 -2.23 13.97
CA PRO A 249 19.75 -3.35 13.62
C PRO A 249 19.03 -4.70 13.52
N GLN A 250 17.84 -4.85 14.09
CA GLN A 250 17.01 -6.06 14.00
C GLN A 250 16.38 -6.28 12.62
N VAL A 251 16.46 -5.30 11.71
CA VAL A 251 15.81 -5.37 10.40
C VAL A 251 16.43 -6.46 9.53
N LYS A 252 15.59 -7.38 9.08
CA LYS A 252 15.92 -8.40 8.08
C LYS A 252 15.67 -7.89 6.67
N VAL A 253 16.28 -8.53 5.68
CA VAL A 253 16.09 -8.22 4.26
C VAL A 253 15.75 -9.50 3.52
N ALA A 254 14.77 -9.45 2.62
CA ALA A 254 14.45 -10.54 1.71
C ALA A 254 14.26 -10.01 0.28
N ASP A 255 14.78 -10.76 -0.67
CA ASP A 255 14.57 -10.55 -2.10
C ASP A 255 13.49 -11.51 -2.62
N VAL A 256 12.52 -10.95 -3.34
CA VAL A 256 11.52 -11.75 -4.06
C VAL A 256 11.97 -11.84 -5.52
N PRO A 257 12.42 -13.03 -5.96
CA PRO A 257 12.93 -13.18 -7.33
C PRO A 257 11.84 -12.87 -8.36
N ASP A 258 12.27 -12.46 -9.54
CA ASP A 258 11.37 -12.17 -10.67
C ASP A 258 10.30 -11.10 -10.47
N ALA A 259 10.32 -10.39 -9.36
CA ALA A 259 9.48 -9.24 -9.10
C ALA A 259 10.21 -7.92 -9.32
N ASP A 260 9.51 -6.93 -9.86
CA ASP A 260 9.91 -5.52 -9.83
C ASP A 260 9.22 -4.82 -8.65
N HIS A 261 8.85 -3.58 -8.78
CA HIS A 261 8.23 -2.76 -7.73
C HIS A 261 6.94 -3.34 -7.14
N HIS A 262 6.13 -3.99 -7.94
CA HIS A 262 4.83 -4.52 -7.53
C HIS A 262 4.93 -5.98 -7.06
N VAL A 263 5.72 -6.22 -6.02
CA VAL A 263 6.09 -7.55 -5.54
C VAL A 263 4.89 -8.47 -5.33
N THR A 264 3.79 -7.96 -4.75
CA THR A 264 2.55 -8.72 -4.51
C THR A 264 1.81 -9.13 -5.78
N LEU A 265 2.09 -8.47 -6.90
CA LEU A 265 1.47 -8.72 -8.20
C LEU A 265 2.38 -9.52 -9.12
N ASP A 266 3.68 -9.18 -9.09
CA ASP A 266 4.68 -9.75 -9.98
C ASP A 266 5.05 -11.18 -9.59
N ASN A 267 5.15 -11.45 -8.29
CA ASN A 267 5.40 -12.78 -7.74
C ASN A 267 4.64 -13.00 -6.43
N PRO A 268 3.32 -13.22 -6.47
CA PRO A 268 2.49 -13.45 -5.28
C PRO A 268 3.01 -14.58 -4.38
N GLN A 269 3.45 -15.70 -4.97
CA GLN A 269 3.95 -16.85 -4.22
C GLN A 269 5.27 -16.56 -3.51
N GLY A 270 6.19 -15.88 -4.19
CA GLY A 270 7.46 -15.45 -3.59
C GLY A 270 7.24 -14.48 -2.43
N PHE A 271 6.28 -13.55 -2.57
CA PHE A 271 5.86 -12.67 -1.47
C PHE A 271 5.34 -13.47 -0.28
N ILE A 272 4.38 -14.39 -0.51
CA ILE A 272 3.79 -15.22 0.55
C ILE A 272 4.88 -16.02 1.28
N GLN A 273 5.77 -16.69 0.55
CA GLN A 273 6.85 -17.49 1.14
C GLN A 273 7.77 -16.65 2.02
N ALA A 274 8.25 -15.51 1.51
CA ALA A 274 9.17 -14.65 2.26
C ALA A 274 8.49 -14.04 3.51
N ALA A 275 7.22 -13.63 3.39
CA ALA A 275 6.46 -13.09 4.51
C ALA A 275 6.17 -14.17 5.58
N GLN A 276 5.74 -15.36 5.18
CA GLN A 276 5.50 -16.48 6.11
C GLN A 276 6.78 -16.91 6.83
N GLN A 277 7.92 -17.00 6.12
CA GLN A 277 9.20 -17.29 6.73
C GLN A 277 9.52 -16.27 7.83
N PHE A 278 9.46 -14.95 7.49
CA PHE A 278 9.71 -13.89 8.46
C PHE A 278 8.78 -13.95 9.67
N ILE A 279 7.48 -14.14 9.45
CA ILE A 279 6.48 -14.23 10.51
C ILE A 279 6.78 -15.43 11.43
N ASN A 280 7.10 -16.59 10.88
CA ASN A 280 7.39 -17.81 11.66
C ASN A 280 8.65 -17.69 12.50
N GLU A 281 9.66 -16.96 12.03
CA GLU A 281 10.90 -16.69 12.75
C GLU A 281 10.71 -15.68 13.91
N ASN A 282 9.55 -15.01 14.00
CA ASN A 282 9.25 -13.96 14.97
C ASN A 282 7.94 -14.19 15.76
N LYS A 283 7.46 -15.45 15.79
CA LYS A 283 6.31 -15.87 16.62
C LYS A 283 6.61 -15.88 18.09
#